data_254aa8d84a7ee2266ef39973457d5f65
#
_entry.id   254aa8d84a7ee2266ef39973457d5f65
#
_cell.length_a   1.000
_cell.length_b   1.000
_cell.length_c   1.000
_cell.angle_alpha   90.00
_cell.angle_beta   90.00
_cell.angle_gamma   90.00
#
_symmetry.space_group_name_H-M   'P 1'
#
loop_
_entity.id
_entity.type
_entity.pdbx_description
1 polymer ?
#
loop_
_entity_poly.entity_id
_entity_poly.type
_entity_poly.pdbx_seq_one_letter_code
_entity_poly.pdbx_strand_id
1 'polypeptide(L)'
;MNYRIITVAALLVALPAVAQKKKTVVNDSNTPLHLLRPAYQGTYGDLSPEQVKKDIDRVFNYIDKETPARVVDKNTGKVITDYTTMGDEAQLERGAFRLASYEWGVTYSALIAAAETTGDQRYADYVQNRFRFLAEVAPHFKRVYTEKGKTDSQLLQILTPHALDDAGAVCAAMIKLRLKDQTLPVDGLIQNYFDFIINKEYRLADGTFARNRPQRNTLWLDDMFMGIPAVAQMSCYDKESKNRYLAEAVKQFLQFADRMFIPEKGLYRHGWVESSTDHPAFCWARANGWAMLTACELLDVLPEDYPQRPKVMDYFRAHVRGVTALQSGEGLWHQLLDRNDSYLETSATAIYVYCLAHAINKGWIDAIAYGPVAQLGWHAVAGKINEEGQVEGTCVGTGMAFDPAFYYYRPVNVYAAHGYGPVLWAGAEMIRLLNTQHPQMNDSAVQYYQEKQKTTAPIFAVDKEDTKE
;
A
#
# COMPACT_ATOMS: atom_id res chain seq x y z
N MET A 1 4.00 92.38 44.46
CA MET A 1 3.45 91.05 44.60
C MET A 1 2.91 90.60 43.22
N ASN A 2 3.68 89.83 42.48
CA ASN A 2 3.34 89.40 41.09
C ASN A 2 2.84 87.99 41.17
N TYR A 3 1.54 87.82 40.88
CA TYR A 3 0.97 86.45 40.66
C TYR A 3 1.12 86.07 39.19
N ARG A 4 1.88 84.99 38.98
CA ARG A 4 1.94 84.32 37.66
C ARG A 4 0.78 83.28 37.56
N ILE A 5 -0.07 83.43 36.64
CA ILE A 5 -1.10 82.44 36.28
C ILE A 5 -0.44 81.40 35.38
N ILE A 6 -0.46 80.13 35.79
CA ILE A 6 0.03 79.03 35.02
C ILE A 6 -1.25 78.44 34.39
N THR A 7 -1.36 78.51 33.03
CA THR A 7 -2.42 77.88 32.24
C THR A 7 -1.95 76.46 31.95
N VAL A 8 -2.65 75.46 32.49
CA VAL A 8 -2.45 74.04 32.16
C VAL A 8 -3.34 73.73 30.97
N ALA A 9 -2.71 73.48 29.81
CA ALA A 9 -3.39 72.98 28.62
C ALA A 9 -3.54 71.46 28.75
N ALA A 10 -4.76 70.99 28.93
CA ALA A 10 -5.09 69.57 28.88
C ALA A 10 -5.08 69.03 27.43
N LEU A 11 -4.12 68.22 27.08
CA LEU A 11 -4.08 67.48 25.80
C LEU A 11 -5.05 66.28 25.89
N LEU A 12 -6.21 66.40 25.24
CA LEU A 12 -7.11 65.25 25.01
C LEU A 12 -6.49 64.36 23.91
N VAL A 13 -5.86 63.25 24.28
CA VAL A 13 -5.47 62.23 23.37
C VAL A 13 -6.69 61.41 23.00
N ALA A 14 -7.23 61.59 21.80
CA ALA A 14 -8.27 60.74 21.25
C ALA A 14 -7.65 59.37 20.89
N LEU A 15 -7.89 58.35 21.68
CA LEU A 15 -7.59 56.99 21.35
C LEU A 15 -8.51 56.52 20.20
N PRO A 16 -7.96 55.95 19.12
CA PRO A 16 -8.85 55.42 18.09
C PRO A 16 -9.63 54.25 18.68
N ALA A 17 -10.95 54.34 18.64
CA ALA A 17 -11.83 53.21 18.95
C ALA A 17 -11.55 52.13 17.94
N VAL A 18 -10.82 51.09 18.35
CA VAL A 18 -10.71 49.84 17.61
C VAL A 18 -12.07 49.21 17.63
N ALA A 19 -12.78 49.33 16.49
CA ALA A 19 -14.04 48.65 16.29
C ALA A 19 -13.77 47.14 16.42
N GLN A 20 -14.19 46.56 17.53
CA GLN A 20 -14.18 45.10 17.68
C GLN A 20 -15.08 44.56 16.58
N LYS A 21 -14.48 43.92 15.54
CA LYS A 21 -15.23 43.15 14.57
C LYS A 21 -16.08 42.16 15.36
N LYS A 22 -17.41 42.32 15.32
CA LYS A 22 -18.33 41.32 15.87
C LYS A 22 -17.95 39.98 15.29
N LYS A 23 -17.58 39.04 16.12
CA LYS A 23 -17.27 37.67 15.70
C LYS A 23 -18.54 37.10 15.12
N THR A 24 -18.57 36.88 13.80
CA THR A 24 -19.69 36.24 13.14
C THR A 24 -19.91 34.87 13.80
N VAL A 25 -21.11 34.60 14.24
CA VAL A 25 -21.45 33.30 14.79
C VAL A 25 -21.48 32.33 13.62
N VAL A 26 -20.62 31.33 13.68
CA VAL A 26 -20.55 30.27 12.67
C VAL A 26 -21.69 29.28 12.91
N ASN A 27 -22.50 29.05 11.90
CA ASN A 27 -23.61 28.08 11.92
C ASN A 27 -23.84 27.53 10.51
N ASP A 28 -24.77 26.60 10.38
CA ASP A 28 -25.11 25.90 9.15
C ASP A 28 -25.74 26.79 8.07
N SER A 29 -26.19 27.98 8.43
CA SER A 29 -26.76 28.95 7.48
C SER A 29 -25.73 29.89 6.85
N ASN A 30 -24.56 30.03 7.46
CA ASN A 30 -23.52 30.97 6.98
C ASN A 30 -22.14 30.36 6.76
N THR A 31 -22.01 29.07 6.98
CA THR A 31 -20.74 28.33 6.82
C THR A 31 -21.04 26.98 6.18
N PRO A 32 -20.37 26.66 5.05
CA PRO A 32 -20.48 25.34 4.46
C PRO A 32 -20.22 24.21 5.46
N LEU A 33 -21.01 23.14 5.42
CA LEU A 33 -20.97 22.06 6.41
C LEU A 33 -19.59 21.42 6.54
N HIS A 34 -18.86 21.26 5.45
CA HIS A 34 -17.50 20.68 5.46
C HIS A 34 -16.46 21.59 6.13
N LEU A 35 -16.77 22.88 6.35
CA LEU A 35 -15.95 23.81 7.13
C LEU A 35 -16.35 23.87 8.60
N LEU A 36 -17.49 23.31 8.97
CA LEU A 36 -17.93 23.12 10.36
C LEU A 36 -17.21 21.90 10.94
N ARG A 37 -16.01 22.12 11.43
CA ARG A 37 -15.16 21.03 11.95
C ARG A 37 -15.82 20.32 13.12
N PRO A 38 -15.87 18.97 13.11
CA PRO A 38 -16.31 18.20 14.27
C PRO A 38 -15.33 18.38 15.44
N ALA A 39 -15.75 17.98 16.64
CA ALA A 39 -14.92 18.04 17.85
C ALA A 39 -13.77 17.01 17.85
N TYR A 40 -13.74 16.07 16.92
CA TYR A 40 -12.66 15.09 16.75
C TYR A 40 -11.68 15.51 15.66
N GLN A 41 -10.43 15.00 15.74
CA GLN A 41 -9.38 15.27 14.79
C GLN A 41 -9.57 14.41 13.53
N GLY A 42 -10.19 14.94 12.51
CA GLY A 42 -10.22 14.32 11.18
C GLY A 42 -9.67 15.31 10.16
N THR A 43 -8.82 14.86 9.26
CA THR A 43 -8.42 15.68 8.12
C THR A 43 -9.48 15.55 7.05
N TYR A 44 -10.09 16.67 6.70
CA TYR A 44 -11.13 16.74 5.70
C TYR A 44 -10.84 17.94 4.77
N GLY A 45 -10.92 17.73 3.47
CA GLY A 45 -10.64 18.78 2.50
C GLY A 45 -10.01 18.25 1.21
N ASP A 46 -9.73 19.16 0.28
CA ASP A 46 -9.16 18.82 -1.01
C ASP A 46 -7.72 18.30 -0.88
N LEU A 47 -7.38 17.38 -1.76
CA LEU A 47 -6.03 16.87 -1.99
C LEU A 47 -5.46 17.46 -3.26
N SER A 48 -4.14 17.65 -3.32
CA SER A 48 -3.46 17.96 -4.57
C SER A 48 -2.44 16.89 -4.94
N PRO A 49 -2.25 16.61 -6.23
CA PRO A 49 -1.21 15.68 -6.69
C PRO A 49 0.18 16.05 -6.17
N GLU A 50 0.48 17.35 -6.06
CA GLU A 50 1.75 17.87 -5.59
C GLU A 50 1.99 17.57 -4.10
N GLN A 51 0.93 17.68 -3.27
CA GLN A 51 1.04 17.33 -1.86
C GLN A 51 1.24 15.83 -1.67
N VAL A 52 0.45 15.00 -2.37
CA VAL A 52 0.61 13.53 -2.35
C VAL A 52 2.03 13.14 -2.79
N LYS A 53 2.56 13.80 -3.85
CA LYS A 53 3.93 13.57 -4.34
C LYS A 53 4.97 13.89 -3.26
N LYS A 54 4.82 15.01 -2.53
CA LYS A 54 5.73 15.36 -1.42
C LYS A 54 5.72 14.31 -0.31
N ASP A 55 4.55 13.77 0.00
CA ASP A 55 4.42 12.76 1.04
C ASP A 55 5.13 11.45 0.64
N ILE A 56 4.91 10.96 -0.58
CA ILE A 56 5.62 9.76 -1.06
C ILE A 56 7.12 10.00 -1.29
N ASP A 57 7.55 11.22 -1.63
CA ASP A 57 8.98 11.57 -1.73
C ASP A 57 9.69 11.48 -0.39
N ARG A 58 9.04 11.88 0.72
CA ARG A 58 9.62 11.71 2.07
C ARG A 58 9.85 10.24 2.38
N VAL A 59 8.85 9.40 2.11
CA VAL A 59 8.95 7.94 2.29
C VAL A 59 10.06 7.36 1.42
N PHE A 60 10.10 7.73 0.15
CA PHE A 60 11.13 7.28 -0.79
C PHE A 60 12.55 7.66 -0.33
N ASN A 61 12.76 8.91 0.05
CA ASN A 61 14.08 9.37 0.50
C ASN A 61 14.56 8.62 1.75
N TYR A 62 13.64 8.29 2.66
CA TYR A 62 13.95 7.47 3.82
C TYR A 62 14.37 6.06 3.43
N ILE A 63 13.58 5.35 2.63
CA ILE A 63 13.90 3.96 2.25
C ILE A 63 15.14 3.86 1.37
N ASP A 64 15.41 4.85 0.51
CA ASP A 64 16.62 4.86 -0.32
C ASP A 64 17.89 4.91 0.54
N LYS A 65 17.89 5.74 1.58
CA LYS A 65 18.95 5.82 2.56
C LYS A 65 19.11 4.54 3.38
N GLU A 66 18.00 3.95 3.80
CA GLU A 66 17.97 2.83 4.76
C GLU A 66 18.09 1.44 4.12
N THR A 67 18.25 1.34 2.80
CA THR A 67 18.38 0.06 2.09
C THR A 67 19.59 0.04 1.14
N PRO A 68 20.81 0.02 1.67
CA PRO A 68 22.02 0.01 0.85
C PRO A 68 22.11 -1.26 -0.01
N ALA A 69 22.37 -1.09 -1.31
CA ALA A 69 22.65 -2.18 -2.25
C ALA A 69 24.18 -2.30 -2.42
N ARG A 70 24.85 -2.83 -1.41
CA ARG A 70 26.31 -2.97 -1.38
C ARG A 70 26.71 -4.29 -0.72
N VAL A 71 27.89 -4.77 -1.10
CA VAL A 71 28.56 -5.88 -0.42
C VAL A 71 29.63 -5.33 0.51
N VAL A 72 29.72 -5.91 1.69
CA VAL A 72 30.78 -5.60 2.67
C VAL A 72 31.48 -6.90 3.11
N ASP A 73 32.72 -6.77 3.51
CA ASP A 73 33.41 -7.82 4.24
C ASP A 73 32.88 -7.82 5.70
N LYS A 74 32.36 -8.93 6.16
CA LYS A 74 31.66 -9.04 7.44
C LYS A 74 32.58 -8.84 8.65
N ASN A 75 33.92 -9.08 8.50
CA ASN A 75 34.88 -8.97 9.60
C ASN A 75 35.39 -7.53 9.76
N THR A 76 35.51 -6.80 8.65
CA THR A 76 36.12 -5.45 8.62
C THR A 76 35.10 -4.35 8.39
N GLY A 77 33.90 -4.66 7.89
CA GLY A 77 32.88 -3.69 7.46
C GLY A 77 33.25 -2.94 6.18
N LYS A 78 34.37 -3.26 5.55
CA LYS A 78 34.84 -2.57 4.33
C LYS A 78 33.96 -2.91 3.14
N VAL A 79 33.53 -1.87 2.40
CA VAL A 79 32.76 -2.04 1.17
C VAL A 79 33.61 -2.70 0.09
N ILE A 80 33.06 -3.71 -0.57
CA ILE A 80 33.63 -4.41 -1.71
C ILE A 80 32.96 -3.84 -2.97
N THR A 81 33.74 -3.11 -3.77
CA THR A 81 33.27 -2.49 -5.03
C THR A 81 33.55 -3.33 -6.26
N ASP A 82 34.55 -4.19 -6.21
CA ASP A 82 34.84 -5.17 -7.26
C ASP A 82 34.32 -6.54 -6.84
N TYR A 83 33.16 -6.92 -7.37
CA TYR A 83 32.51 -8.19 -7.00
C TYR A 83 33.26 -9.43 -7.50
N THR A 84 34.23 -9.30 -8.40
CA THR A 84 35.10 -10.42 -8.80
C THR A 84 36.07 -10.82 -7.69
N THR A 85 36.33 -9.92 -6.73
CA THR A 85 37.23 -10.15 -5.57
C THR A 85 36.51 -10.61 -4.31
N MET A 86 35.21 -10.89 -4.37
CA MET A 86 34.44 -11.33 -3.22
C MET A 86 34.99 -12.65 -2.66
N GLY A 87 35.35 -12.64 -1.37
CA GLY A 87 35.72 -13.83 -0.59
C GLY A 87 34.50 -14.42 0.17
N ASP A 88 34.78 -15.45 0.94
CA ASP A 88 33.77 -16.17 1.74
C ASP A 88 33.14 -15.31 2.87
N GLU A 89 33.80 -14.23 3.22
CA GLU A 89 33.38 -13.28 4.25
C GLU A 89 32.51 -12.13 3.69
N ALA A 90 32.21 -12.17 2.38
CA ALA A 90 31.31 -11.23 1.76
C ALA A 90 29.88 -11.40 2.30
N GLN A 91 29.21 -10.29 2.56
CA GLN A 91 27.78 -10.25 2.91
C GLN A 91 27.15 -8.98 2.37
N LEU A 92 25.83 -8.98 2.21
CA LEU A 92 25.12 -7.75 1.93
C LEU A 92 25.19 -6.78 3.12
N GLU A 93 25.43 -5.50 2.85
CA GLU A 93 25.35 -4.48 3.90
C GLU A 93 23.96 -4.48 4.52
N ARG A 94 23.90 -4.42 5.86
CA ARG A 94 22.64 -4.42 6.60
C ARG A 94 22.14 -2.98 6.74
N GLY A 95 20.97 -2.72 6.17
CA GLY A 95 20.20 -1.53 6.41
C GLY A 95 19.02 -1.81 7.36
N ALA A 96 18.09 -0.87 7.46
CA ALA A 96 16.88 -1.03 8.26
C ALA A 96 15.93 -2.10 7.68
N PHE A 97 16.00 -2.33 6.38
CA PHE A 97 15.12 -3.27 5.66
C PHE A 97 15.93 -4.22 4.76
N ARG A 98 15.32 -5.37 4.44
CA ARG A 98 15.90 -6.38 3.56
C ARG A 98 15.60 -6.06 2.10
N LEU A 99 16.56 -6.27 1.20
CA LEU A 99 16.37 -6.04 -0.24
C LEU A 99 15.52 -7.13 -0.92
N ALA A 100 15.40 -8.31 -0.31
CA ALA A 100 14.80 -9.49 -0.93
C ALA A 100 13.63 -10.08 -0.14
N SER A 101 12.99 -9.31 0.73
CA SER A 101 11.76 -9.73 1.43
C SER A 101 10.51 -9.46 0.58
N TYR A 102 9.39 -10.12 0.91
CA TYR A 102 8.11 -9.86 0.21
C TYR A 102 7.64 -8.40 0.36
N GLU A 103 7.86 -7.79 1.52
CA GLU A 103 7.53 -6.39 1.74
C GLU A 103 8.29 -5.48 0.77
N TRP A 104 9.54 -5.85 0.44
CA TRP A 104 10.31 -5.14 -0.56
C TRP A 104 9.87 -5.47 -1.98
N GLY A 105 9.37 -6.67 -2.25
CA GLY A 105 8.67 -6.98 -3.50
C GLY A 105 7.46 -6.07 -3.75
N VAL A 106 6.66 -5.81 -2.70
CA VAL A 106 5.57 -4.82 -2.73
C VAL A 106 6.12 -3.41 -2.99
N THR A 107 7.17 -3.02 -2.28
CA THR A 107 7.82 -1.71 -2.41
C THR A 107 8.37 -1.49 -3.83
N TYR A 108 9.01 -2.49 -4.42
CA TYR A 108 9.49 -2.42 -5.80
C TYR A 108 8.33 -2.25 -6.80
N SER A 109 7.24 -3.03 -6.66
CA SER A 109 6.06 -2.86 -7.50
C SER A 109 5.43 -1.47 -7.36
N ALA A 110 5.38 -0.94 -6.14
CA ALA A 110 4.88 0.40 -5.85
C ALA A 110 5.73 1.49 -6.51
N LEU A 111 7.06 1.38 -6.44
CA LEU A 111 7.97 2.35 -7.06
C LEU A 111 7.95 2.30 -8.58
N ILE A 112 7.76 1.12 -9.18
CA ILE A 112 7.52 1.01 -10.63
C ILE A 112 6.27 1.79 -11.02
N ALA A 113 5.17 1.63 -10.28
CA ALA A 113 3.92 2.36 -10.52
C ALA A 113 4.06 3.87 -10.25
N ALA A 114 4.82 4.27 -9.21
CA ALA A 114 5.08 5.67 -8.90
C ALA A 114 5.89 6.36 -9.99
N ALA A 115 6.91 5.69 -10.55
CA ALA A 115 7.67 6.19 -11.69
C ALA A 115 6.78 6.44 -12.91
N GLU A 116 5.88 5.51 -13.22
CA GLU A 116 4.94 5.67 -14.33
C GLU A 116 3.94 6.81 -14.15
N THR A 117 3.43 6.95 -12.92
CA THR A 117 2.41 7.95 -12.63
C THR A 117 2.98 9.36 -12.56
N THR A 118 4.19 9.50 -12.00
CA THR A 118 4.78 10.82 -11.72
C THR A 118 5.81 11.25 -12.77
N GLY A 119 6.36 10.32 -13.56
CA GLY A 119 7.50 10.56 -14.45
C GLY A 119 8.84 10.76 -13.70
N ASP A 120 8.88 10.56 -12.39
CA ASP A 120 10.10 10.71 -11.58
C ASP A 120 10.99 9.48 -11.71
N GLN A 121 12.09 9.63 -12.45
CA GLN A 121 13.00 8.54 -12.77
C GLN A 121 13.69 7.96 -11.53
N ARG A 122 13.83 8.71 -10.43
CA ARG A 122 14.47 8.23 -9.19
C ARG A 122 13.84 6.94 -8.68
N TYR A 123 12.51 6.81 -8.80
CA TYR A 123 11.79 5.60 -8.38
C TYR A 123 12.15 4.38 -9.24
N ALA A 124 12.23 4.56 -10.56
CA ALA A 124 12.64 3.48 -11.46
C ALA A 124 14.12 3.09 -11.25
N ASP A 125 15.00 4.07 -11.13
CA ASP A 125 16.44 3.86 -10.90
C ASP A 125 16.68 3.08 -9.60
N TYR A 126 15.94 3.39 -8.55
CA TYR A 126 16.01 2.64 -7.29
C TYR A 126 15.79 1.15 -7.49
N VAL A 127 14.72 0.77 -8.21
CA VAL A 127 14.36 -0.63 -8.43
C VAL A 127 15.35 -1.30 -9.38
N GLN A 128 15.71 -0.63 -10.49
CA GLN A 128 16.68 -1.14 -11.46
C GLN A 128 18.03 -1.43 -10.81
N ASN A 129 18.55 -0.49 -10.02
CA ASN A 129 19.85 -0.63 -9.37
C ASN A 129 19.88 -1.82 -8.42
N ARG A 130 18.81 -2.01 -7.61
CA ARG A 130 18.76 -3.13 -6.66
C ARG A 130 18.60 -4.47 -7.34
N PHE A 131 17.79 -4.56 -8.39
CA PHE A 131 17.65 -5.81 -9.14
C PHE A 131 18.91 -6.17 -9.93
N ARG A 132 19.60 -5.19 -10.54
CA ARG A 132 20.91 -5.42 -11.17
C ARG A 132 21.93 -5.89 -10.15
N PHE A 133 22.02 -5.21 -9.01
CA PHE A 133 22.90 -5.59 -7.92
C PHE A 133 22.63 -7.04 -7.45
N LEU A 134 21.38 -7.41 -7.17
CA LEU A 134 21.05 -8.76 -6.74
C LEU A 134 21.41 -9.82 -7.79
N ALA A 135 21.16 -9.53 -9.08
CA ALA A 135 21.52 -10.43 -10.18
C ALA A 135 23.04 -10.61 -10.33
N GLU A 136 23.79 -9.53 -10.13
CA GLU A 136 25.25 -9.52 -10.25
C GLU A 136 25.94 -10.31 -9.13
N VAL A 137 25.46 -10.16 -7.88
CA VAL A 137 26.11 -10.81 -6.73
C VAL A 137 25.61 -12.24 -6.49
N ALA A 138 24.40 -12.60 -6.93
CA ALA A 138 23.81 -13.91 -6.68
C ALA A 138 24.70 -15.11 -7.09
N PRO A 139 25.43 -15.12 -8.21
CA PRO A 139 26.30 -16.24 -8.58
C PRO A 139 27.39 -16.54 -7.57
N HIS A 140 28.03 -15.51 -6.99
CA HIS A 140 29.03 -15.70 -5.92
C HIS A 140 28.41 -16.39 -4.69
N PHE A 141 27.33 -15.85 -4.19
CA PHE A 141 26.67 -16.40 -2.99
C PHE A 141 26.09 -17.80 -3.23
N LYS A 142 25.65 -18.12 -4.46
CA LYS A 142 25.24 -19.45 -4.86
C LYS A 142 26.43 -20.45 -4.79
N ARG A 143 27.59 -20.05 -5.29
CA ARG A 143 28.82 -20.87 -5.19
C ARG A 143 29.19 -21.12 -3.74
N VAL A 144 29.24 -20.06 -2.90
CA VAL A 144 29.55 -20.19 -1.47
C VAL A 144 28.56 -21.13 -0.77
N TYR A 145 27.26 -21.02 -1.08
CA TYR A 145 26.25 -21.91 -0.54
C TYR A 145 26.45 -23.36 -0.95
N THR A 146 26.77 -23.61 -2.21
CA THR A 146 27.01 -24.96 -2.74
C THR A 146 28.23 -25.60 -2.08
N GLU A 147 29.31 -24.84 -1.87
CA GLU A 147 30.57 -25.33 -1.29
C GLU A 147 30.50 -25.52 0.24
N LYS A 148 29.75 -24.63 0.95
CA LYS A 148 29.80 -24.55 2.42
C LYS A 148 28.46 -24.79 3.13
N GLY A 149 27.37 -24.95 2.41
CA GLY A 149 26.02 -25.13 2.96
C GLY A 149 25.47 -23.91 3.70
N LYS A 150 26.12 -22.74 3.60
CA LYS A 150 25.68 -21.48 4.22
C LYS A 150 26.11 -20.30 3.36
N THR A 151 25.32 -19.23 3.39
CA THR A 151 25.59 -17.98 2.68
C THR A 151 24.88 -16.81 3.35
N ASP A 152 24.94 -15.61 2.76
CA ASP A 152 24.15 -14.46 3.24
C ASP A 152 22.66 -14.79 3.30
N SER A 153 21.98 -14.43 4.41
CA SER A 153 20.60 -14.83 4.66
C SER A 153 19.59 -14.18 3.69
N GLN A 154 19.85 -12.98 3.16
CA GLN A 154 18.99 -12.36 2.16
C GLN A 154 19.15 -13.06 0.81
N LEU A 155 20.38 -13.38 0.42
CA LEU A 155 20.64 -14.14 -0.81
C LEU A 155 20.16 -15.59 -0.69
N LEU A 156 20.17 -16.18 0.50
CA LEU A 156 19.66 -17.54 0.70
C LEU A 156 18.16 -17.61 0.36
N GLN A 157 17.36 -16.61 0.75
CA GLN A 157 15.94 -16.53 0.37
C GLN A 157 15.73 -16.47 -1.14
N ILE A 158 16.63 -15.78 -1.85
CA ILE A 158 16.59 -15.71 -3.32
C ILE A 158 16.98 -17.04 -3.95
N LEU A 159 18.04 -17.64 -3.45
CA LEU A 159 18.66 -18.83 -4.06
C LEU A 159 17.89 -20.12 -3.78
N THR A 160 17.33 -20.23 -2.58
CA THR A 160 16.60 -21.40 -2.09
C THR A 160 15.32 -20.98 -1.36
N PRO A 161 14.34 -20.42 -2.07
CA PRO A 161 13.06 -20.07 -1.47
C PRO A 161 12.38 -21.32 -0.89
N HIS A 162 11.69 -21.18 0.24
CA HIS A 162 11.05 -22.28 0.95
C HIS A 162 9.60 -21.98 1.38
N ALA A 163 9.11 -20.81 1.00
CA ALA A 163 7.72 -20.38 1.16
C ALA A 163 7.35 -19.36 0.07
N LEU A 164 6.07 -19.15 -0.17
CA LEU A 164 5.60 -18.10 -1.09
C LEU A 164 6.09 -16.71 -0.66
N ASP A 165 6.20 -16.46 0.66
CA ASP A 165 6.77 -15.23 1.21
C ASP A 165 8.17 -14.91 0.67
N ASP A 166 9.00 -15.92 0.42
CA ASP A 166 10.35 -15.71 -0.13
C ASP A 166 10.33 -15.37 -1.63
N ALA A 167 9.33 -15.85 -2.37
CA ALA A 167 9.41 -15.92 -3.83
C ALA A 167 8.45 -14.94 -4.53
N GLY A 168 7.17 -14.90 -4.14
CA GLY A 168 6.12 -14.40 -5.02
C GLY A 168 6.16 -12.91 -5.28
N ALA A 169 6.11 -12.08 -4.24
CA ALA A 169 6.05 -10.62 -4.42
C ALA A 169 7.30 -10.06 -5.13
N VAL A 170 8.49 -10.57 -4.80
CA VAL A 170 9.74 -10.17 -5.44
C VAL A 170 9.79 -10.63 -6.91
N CYS A 171 9.37 -11.87 -7.19
CA CYS A 171 9.26 -12.40 -8.55
C CYS A 171 8.31 -11.55 -9.40
N ALA A 172 7.12 -11.22 -8.89
CA ALA A 172 6.16 -10.37 -9.60
C ALA A 172 6.75 -9.00 -9.94
N ALA A 173 7.45 -8.36 -8.99
CA ALA A 173 8.11 -7.07 -9.21
C ALA A 173 9.25 -7.16 -10.24
N MET A 174 10.07 -8.22 -10.19
CA MET A 174 11.13 -8.47 -11.17
C MET A 174 10.55 -8.64 -12.58
N ILE A 175 9.47 -9.40 -12.73
CA ILE A 175 8.79 -9.58 -14.02
C ILE A 175 8.25 -8.25 -14.54
N LYS A 176 7.54 -7.47 -13.70
CA LYS A 176 7.02 -6.15 -14.09
C LYS A 176 8.11 -5.24 -14.64
N LEU A 177 9.25 -5.15 -13.95
CA LEU A 177 10.35 -4.32 -14.42
C LEU A 177 11.02 -4.90 -15.66
N ARG A 178 11.24 -6.23 -15.72
CA ARG A 178 11.85 -6.91 -16.85
C ARG A 178 11.05 -6.74 -18.16
N LEU A 179 9.72 -6.69 -18.06
CA LEU A 179 8.86 -6.40 -19.21
C LEU A 179 9.04 -4.97 -19.76
N LYS A 180 9.48 -4.03 -18.93
CA LYS A 180 9.75 -2.63 -19.30
C LYS A 180 11.20 -2.41 -19.73
N ASP A 181 12.14 -3.05 -19.03
CA ASP A 181 13.59 -3.01 -19.33
C ASP A 181 14.09 -4.38 -19.78
N GLN A 182 14.12 -4.58 -21.09
CA GLN A 182 14.61 -5.83 -21.71
C GLN A 182 16.11 -6.10 -21.45
N THR A 183 16.86 -5.13 -20.92
CA THR A 183 18.28 -5.28 -20.61
C THR A 183 18.55 -5.71 -19.18
N LEU A 184 17.51 -5.79 -18.35
CA LEU A 184 17.63 -6.15 -16.93
C LEU A 184 18.02 -7.64 -16.78
N PRO A 185 19.15 -7.98 -16.14
CA PRO A 185 19.71 -9.34 -16.15
C PRO A 185 19.10 -10.24 -15.03
N VAL A 186 17.78 -10.25 -14.88
CA VAL A 186 17.08 -10.96 -13.78
C VAL A 186 16.40 -12.26 -14.17
N ASP A 187 16.51 -12.68 -15.45
CA ASP A 187 15.80 -13.87 -15.96
C ASP A 187 16.11 -15.13 -15.14
N GLY A 188 17.37 -15.33 -14.72
CA GLY A 188 17.76 -16.46 -13.88
C GLY A 188 17.14 -16.42 -12.48
N LEU A 189 16.97 -15.25 -11.90
CA LEU A 189 16.31 -15.08 -10.60
C LEU A 189 14.80 -15.29 -10.72
N ILE A 190 14.18 -14.72 -11.74
CA ILE A 190 12.75 -14.94 -12.06
C ILE A 190 12.48 -16.43 -12.20
N GLN A 191 13.29 -17.13 -13.00
CA GLN A 191 13.12 -18.56 -13.23
C GLN A 191 13.26 -19.38 -11.94
N ASN A 192 14.22 -19.04 -11.08
CA ASN A 192 14.43 -19.73 -9.80
C ASN A 192 13.24 -19.56 -8.85
N TYR A 193 12.72 -18.33 -8.71
CA TYR A 193 11.52 -18.06 -7.91
C TYR A 193 10.29 -18.76 -8.48
N PHE A 194 10.11 -18.65 -9.78
CA PHE A 194 8.93 -19.19 -10.44
C PHE A 194 8.91 -20.72 -10.41
N ASP A 195 10.06 -21.38 -10.58
CA ASP A 195 10.19 -22.83 -10.41
C ASP A 195 9.78 -23.27 -9.00
N PHE A 196 10.14 -22.51 -7.97
CA PHE A 196 9.66 -22.77 -6.62
C PHE A 196 8.13 -22.66 -6.53
N ILE A 197 7.54 -21.57 -6.98
CA ILE A 197 6.09 -21.30 -6.88
C ILE A 197 5.28 -22.38 -7.58
N ILE A 198 5.67 -22.79 -8.78
CA ILE A 198 4.88 -23.71 -9.60
C ILE A 198 5.15 -25.18 -9.25
N ASN A 199 6.41 -25.55 -9.00
CA ASN A 199 6.82 -26.95 -8.94
C ASN A 199 7.16 -27.45 -7.53
N LYS A 200 7.47 -26.56 -6.58
CA LYS A 200 7.98 -26.95 -5.25
C LYS A 200 7.09 -26.51 -4.10
N GLU A 201 6.27 -25.46 -4.29
CA GLU A 201 5.37 -25.00 -3.23
C GLU A 201 4.40 -26.10 -2.82
N TYR A 202 4.19 -26.17 -1.51
CA TYR A 202 3.27 -27.14 -0.94
C TYR A 202 1.83 -26.86 -1.36
N ARG A 203 1.07 -27.92 -1.67
CA ARG A 203 -0.32 -27.80 -2.14
C ARG A 203 -1.23 -28.80 -1.44
N LEU A 204 -2.51 -28.44 -1.33
CA LEU A 204 -3.57 -29.37 -0.99
C LEU A 204 -3.77 -30.39 -2.12
N ALA A 205 -4.58 -31.43 -1.87
CA ALA A 205 -4.87 -32.49 -2.83
C ALA A 205 -5.53 -31.97 -4.15
N ASP A 206 -6.27 -30.87 -4.09
CA ASP A 206 -6.87 -30.20 -5.26
C ASP A 206 -5.92 -29.22 -5.97
N GLY A 207 -4.68 -29.10 -5.50
CA GLY A 207 -3.65 -28.26 -6.05
C GLY A 207 -3.66 -26.80 -5.53
N THR A 208 -4.47 -26.48 -4.53
CA THR A 208 -4.45 -25.15 -3.87
C THR A 208 -3.11 -24.95 -3.18
N PHE A 209 -2.48 -23.77 -3.33
CA PHE A 209 -1.33 -23.38 -2.51
C PHE A 209 -1.68 -23.46 -1.04
N ALA A 210 -0.77 -24.03 -0.25
CA ALA A 210 -1.01 -24.24 1.17
C ALA A 210 0.30 -24.26 1.96
N ARG A 211 0.21 -24.13 3.26
CA ARG A 211 1.34 -24.24 4.16
C ARG A 211 1.38 -25.64 4.82
N ASN A 212 2.58 -26.20 4.95
CA ASN A 212 2.81 -27.42 5.70
C ASN A 212 3.41 -27.15 7.09
N ARG A 213 3.65 -25.90 7.44
CA ARG A 213 4.21 -25.41 8.71
C ARG A 213 3.54 -24.10 9.11
N PRO A 214 3.35 -23.80 10.39
CA PRO A 214 3.56 -24.70 11.54
C PRO A 214 2.58 -25.87 11.57
N GLN A 215 1.44 -25.78 10.85
CA GLN A 215 0.43 -26.82 10.74
C GLN A 215 0.19 -27.17 9.27
N ARG A 216 0.11 -28.46 8.97
CA ARG A 216 -0.12 -28.94 7.60
C ARG A 216 -1.53 -28.62 7.11
N ASN A 217 -1.66 -28.50 5.81
CA ASN A 217 -2.91 -28.27 5.11
C ASN A 217 -3.63 -27.01 5.62
N THR A 218 -2.85 -25.92 5.76
CA THR A 218 -3.32 -24.63 6.25
C THR A 218 -3.21 -23.59 5.13
N LEU A 219 -4.24 -22.77 4.97
CA LEU A 219 -4.21 -21.59 4.13
C LEU A 219 -4.11 -20.34 5.01
N TRP A 220 -3.16 -19.49 4.68
CA TRP A 220 -3.11 -18.12 5.17
C TRP A 220 -3.54 -17.20 4.06
N LEU A 221 -4.39 -16.23 4.36
CA LEU A 221 -4.95 -15.34 3.35
C LEU A 221 -3.85 -14.54 2.61
N ASP A 222 -2.75 -14.28 3.30
CA ASP A 222 -1.55 -13.62 2.76
C ASP A 222 -1.00 -14.33 1.51
N ASP A 223 -1.10 -15.66 1.48
CA ASP A 223 -0.58 -16.49 0.38
C ASP A 223 -1.27 -16.22 -0.96
N MET A 224 -2.46 -15.61 -0.94
CA MET A 224 -3.06 -15.10 -2.18
C MET A 224 -2.10 -14.12 -2.86
N PHE A 225 -1.58 -13.12 -2.13
CA PHE A 225 -0.67 -12.14 -2.69
C PHE A 225 0.76 -12.69 -2.85
N MET A 226 1.17 -13.57 -1.96
CA MET A 226 2.51 -14.13 -2.03
C MET A 226 2.71 -15.14 -3.17
N GLY A 227 1.65 -15.61 -3.83
CA GLY A 227 1.73 -16.56 -4.94
C GLY A 227 1.12 -16.06 -6.24
N ILE A 228 -0.14 -15.64 -6.20
CA ILE A 228 -0.97 -15.42 -7.39
C ILE A 228 -0.45 -14.29 -8.31
N PRO A 229 -0.01 -13.11 -7.82
CA PRO A 229 0.53 -12.07 -8.69
C PRO A 229 1.72 -12.51 -9.53
N ALA A 230 2.63 -13.32 -8.97
CA ALA A 230 3.78 -13.84 -9.73
C ALA A 230 3.31 -14.75 -10.87
N VAL A 231 2.35 -15.65 -10.62
CA VAL A 231 1.77 -16.52 -11.66
C VAL A 231 1.03 -15.70 -12.72
N ALA A 232 0.28 -14.68 -12.30
CA ALA A 232 -0.41 -13.76 -13.20
C ALA A 232 0.58 -12.99 -14.09
N GLN A 233 1.65 -12.42 -13.51
CA GLN A 233 2.68 -11.69 -14.26
C GLN A 233 3.48 -12.61 -15.19
N MET A 234 3.69 -13.88 -14.82
CA MET A 234 4.34 -14.86 -15.70
C MET A 234 3.57 -15.05 -17.01
N SER A 235 2.23 -14.92 -17.00
CA SER A 235 1.43 -14.97 -18.23
C SER A 235 1.75 -13.84 -19.22
N CYS A 236 2.30 -12.72 -18.73
CA CYS A 236 2.77 -11.61 -19.55
C CYS A 236 4.22 -11.81 -20.02
N TYR A 237 5.02 -12.50 -19.23
CA TYR A 237 6.44 -12.75 -19.49
C TYR A 237 6.65 -13.93 -20.44
N ASP A 238 6.03 -15.09 -20.15
CA ASP A 238 6.04 -16.28 -21.01
C ASP A 238 4.74 -16.37 -21.82
N LYS A 239 4.77 -15.79 -23.01
CA LYS A 239 3.59 -15.69 -23.88
C LYS A 239 3.14 -17.05 -24.45
N GLU A 240 4.03 -18.03 -24.56
CA GLU A 240 3.71 -19.37 -25.07
C GLU A 240 2.84 -20.13 -24.08
N SER A 241 3.10 -19.97 -22.78
CA SER A 241 2.34 -20.60 -21.70
C SER A 241 1.27 -19.70 -21.07
N LYS A 242 0.96 -18.55 -21.67
CA LYS A 242 0.05 -17.52 -21.14
C LYS A 242 -1.24 -18.10 -20.56
N ASN A 243 -1.95 -18.90 -21.34
CA ASN A 243 -3.26 -19.43 -20.93
C ASN A 243 -3.15 -20.40 -19.75
N ARG A 244 -2.07 -21.16 -19.64
CA ARG A 244 -1.79 -22.05 -18.50
C ARG A 244 -1.62 -21.25 -17.22
N TYR A 245 -0.87 -20.16 -17.26
CA TYR A 245 -0.61 -19.33 -16.08
C TYR A 245 -1.84 -18.52 -15.67
N LEU A 246 -2.61 -17.99 -16.62
CA LEU A 246 -3.88 -17.33 -16.30
C LEU A 246 -4.86 -18.32 -15.66
N ALA A 247 -4.97 -19.54 -16.18
CA ALA A 247 -5.84 -20.57 -15.61
C ALA A 247 -5.41 -20.95 -14.18
N GLU A 248 -4.10 -21.09 -13.94
CA GLU A 248 -3.57 -21.38 -12.61
C GLU A 248 -3.82 -20.21 -11.63
N ALA A 249 -3.54 -18.97 -12.03
CA ALA A 249 -3.77 -17.80 -11.19
C ALA A 249 -5.23 -17.64 -10.79
N VAL A 250 -6.15 -17.80 -11.74
CA VAL A 250 -7.60 -17.74 -11.48
C VAL A 250 -8.06 -18.92 -10.62
N LYS A 251 -7.56 -20.13 -10.88
CA LYS A 251 -7.84 -21.32 -10.05
C LYS A 251 -7.44 -21.06 -8.59
N GLN A 252 -6.22 -20.59 -8.36
CA GLN A 252 -5.74 -20.30 -7.01
C GLN A 252 -6.62 -19.24 -6.33
N PHE A 253 -6.90 -18.13 -7.01
CA PHE A 253 -7.77 -17.09 -6.47
C PHE A 253 -9.14 -17.63 -6.05
N LEU A 254 -9.80 -18.38 -6.92
CA LEU A 254 -11.14 -18.92 -6.64
C LEU A 254 -11.12 -19.97 -5.52
N GLN A 255 -10.09 -20.83 -5.48
CA GLN A 255 -9.95 -21.83 -4.41
C GLN A 255 -9.75 -21.21 -3.03
N PHE A 256 -8.99 -20.09 -2.92
CA PHE A 256 -8.89 -19.32 -1.68
C PHE A 256 -10.21 -18.62 -1.35
N ALA A 257 -10.82 -17.94 -2.33
CA ALA A 257 -12.07 -17.22 -2.13
C ALA A 257 -13.21 -18.17 -1.67
N ASP A 258 -13.37 -19.31 -2.33
CA ASP A 258 -14.42 -20.29 -2.00
C ASP A 258 -14.28 -20.85 -0.56
N ARG A 259 -13.05 -20.87 0.03
CA ARG A 259 -12.80 -21.35 1.40
C ARG A 259 -12.80 -20.26 2.47
N MET A 260 -12.38 -19.06 2.11
CA MET A 260 -12.03 -18.04 3.11
C MET A 260 -12.93 -16.81 3.07
N PHE A 261 -13.67 -16.57 2.00
CA PHE A 261 -14.62 -15.45 1.92
C PHE A 261 -15.85 -15.71 2.81
N ILE A 262 -16.29 -14.69 3.50
CA ILE A 262 -17.47 -14.68 4.37
C ILE A 262 -18.52 -13.77 3.69
N PRO A 263 -19.47 -14.35 2.93
CA PRO A 263 -20.39 -13.55 2.10
C PRO A 263 -21.22 -12.55 2.89
N GLU A 264 -21.61 -12.90 4.11
CA GLU A 264 -22.46 -12.09 4.99
C GLU A 264 -21.75 -10.83 5.48
N LYS A 265 -20.41 -10.87 5.52
CA LYS A 265 -19.56 -9.74 5.93
C LYS A 265 -18.95 -8.99 4.74
N GLY A 266 -18.83 -9.64 3.58
CA GLY A 266 -18.02 -9.15 2.47
C GLY A 266 -16.52 -9.11 2.81
N LEU A 267 -16.05 -9.98 3.69
CA LEU A 267 -14.68 -10.04 4.20
C LEU A 267 -14.12 -11.44 4.10
N TYR A 268 -12.80 -11.54 4.23
CA TYR A 268 -12.11 -12.83 4.32
C TYR A 268 -11.68 -13.12 5.77
N ARG A 269 -11.78 -14.41 6.16
CA ARG A 269 -11.06 -14.90 7.35
C ARG A 269 -9.56 -14.97 7.07
N HIS A 270 -8.73 -14.73 8.08
CA HIS A 270 -7.27 -14.75 7.92
C HIS A 270 -6.70 -16.16 7.68
N GLY A 271 -7.28 -17.18 8.31
CA GLY A 271 -6.79 -18.55 8.24
C GLY A 271 -7.88 -19.58 8.02
N TRP A 272 -7.47 -20.69 7.37
CA TRP A 272 -8.28 -21.89 7.18
C TRP A 272 -7.40 -23.13 7.36
N VAL A 273 -7.92 -24.16 8.03
CA VAL A 273 -7.23 -25.42 8.28
C VAL A 273 -8.10 -26.57 7.79
N GLU A 274 -7.56 -27.45 6.93
CA GLU A 274 -8.34 -28.52 6.32
C GLU A 274 -8.97 -29.49 7.34
N SER A 275 -8.25 -29.80 8.42
CA SER A 275 -8.72 -30.70 9.47
C SER A 275 -9.70 -30.07 10.46
N SER A 276 -9.96 -28.76 10.36
CA SER A 276 -10.84 -28.00 11.27
C SER A 276 -12.01 -27.40 10.48
N THR A 277 -13.20 -27.87 10.74
CA THR A 277 -14.41 -27.40 10.06
C THR A 277 -15.05 -26.21 10.77
N ASP A 278 -14.73 -26.01 12.05
CA ASP A 278 -15.34 -24.98 12.90
C ASP A 278 -14.27 -24.34 13.80
N HIS A 279 -13.92 -23.11 13.49
CA HIS A 279 -12.98 -22.30 14.28
C HIS A 279 -13.29 -20.82 14.13
N PRO A 280 -12.87 -19.97 15.10
CA PRO A 280 -13.09 -18.52 15.03
C PRO A 280 -12.53 -17.93 13.75
N ALA A 281 -13.33 -17.10 13.08
CA ALA A 281 -12.93 -16.38 11.88
C ALA A 281 -12.52 -14.96 12.24
N PHE A 282 -11.20 -14.67 12.19
CA PHE A 282 -10.68 -13.34 12.40
C PHE A 282 -10.45 -12.65 11.06
N CYS A 283 -11.06 -11.48 10.87
CA CYS A 283 -10.93 -10.66 9.66
C CYS A 283 -9.77 -9.67 9.86
N TRP A 284 -8.53 -10.20 9.88
CA TRP A 284 -7.35 -9.34 10.02
C TRP A 284 -7.18 -8.41 8.83
N ALA A 285 -7.01 -7.10 9.11
CA ALA A 285 -7.11 -6.06 8.09
C ALA A 285 -6.05 -6.20 6.99
N ARG A 286 -4.77 -6.37 7.33
CA ARG A 286 -3.71 -6.49 6.31
C ARG A 286 -3.87 -7.74 5.45
N ALA A 287 -4.31 -8.87 5.99
CA ALA A 287 -4.58 -10.06 5.18
C ALA A 287 -5.74 -9.81 4.19
N ASN A 288 -6.82 -9.15 4.61
CA ASN A 288 -7.88 -8.69 3.71
C ASN A 288 -7.34 -7.71 2.65
N GLY A 289 -6.40 -6.83 3.04
CA GLY A 289 -5.68 -5.98 2.09
C GLY A 289 -4.94 -6.80 1.04
N TRP A 290 -4.20 -7.83 1.44
CA TRP A 290 -3.50 -8.73 0.50
C TRP A 290 -4.46 -9.42 -0.48
N ALA A 291 -5.62 -9.89 -0.01
CA ALA A 291 -6.62 -10.49 -0.87
C ALA A 291 -7.19 -9.49 -1.90
N MET A 292 -7.48 -8.25 -1.48
CA MET A 292 -7.96 -7.21 -2.38
C MET A 292 -6.91 -6.79 -3.40
N LEU A 293 -5.66 -6.65 -2.96
CA LEU A 293 -4.51 -6.35 -3.83
C LEU A 293 -4.26 -7.46 -4.85
N THR A 294 -4.41 -8.73 -4.44
CA THR A 294 -4.33 -9.88 -5.36
C THR A 294 -5.40 -9.80 -6.44
N ALA A 295 -6.62 -9.43 -6.09
CA ALA A 295 -7.69 -9.26 -7.07
C ALA A 295 -7.35 -8.15 -8.08
N CYS A 296 -6.79 -7.02 -7.63
CA CYS A 296 -6.33 -5.94 -8.51
C CYS A 296 -5.25 -6.43 -9.48
N GLU A 297 -4.20 -7.08 -8.96
CA GLU A 297 -3.10 -7.62 -9.76
C GLU A 297 -3.56 -8.66 -10.80
N LEU A 298 -4.49 -9.52 -10.43
CA LEU A 298 -5.06 -10.51 -11.33
C LEU A 298 -5.95 -9.88 -12.40
N LEU A 299 -6.84 -8.97 -12.01
CA LEU A 299 -7.74 -8.27 -12.92
C LEU A 299 -7.01 -7.38 -13.93
N ASP A 300 -5.83 -6.85 -13.57
CA ASP A 300 -5.00 -6.06 -14.49
C ASP A 300 -4.46 -6.88 -15.66
N VAL A 301 -4.22 -8.18 -15.48
CA VAL A 301 -3.66 -9.05 -16.52
C VAL A 301 -4.70 -9.96 -17.20
N LEU A 302 -5.86 -10.18 -16.57
CA LEU A 302 -6.93 -10.97 -17.18
C LEU A 302 -7.56 -10.22 -18.35
N PRO A 303 -7.68 -10.82 -19.54
CA PRO A 303 -8.46 -10.25 -20.63
C PRO A 303 -9.91 -9.96 -20.22
N GLU A 304 -10.52 -8.92 -20.83
CA GLU A 304 -11.91 -8.54 -20.52
C GLU A 304 -12.90 -9.67 -20.82
N ASP A 305 -12.63 -10.48 -21.85
CA ASP A 305 -13.43 -11.62 -22.28
C ASP A 305 -13.05 -12.96 -21.61
N TYR A 306 -12.15 -12.93 -20.59
CA TYR A 306 -11.75 -14.16 -19.90
C TYR A 306 -12.94 -14.76 -19.14
N PRO A 307 -13.27 -16.07 -19.32
CA PRO A 307 -14.54 -16.65 -18.85
C PRO A 307 -14.82 -16.48 -17.35
N GLN A 308 -13.79 -16.57 -16.51
CA GLN A 308 -13.95 -16.43 -15.05
C GLN A 308 -13.68 -15.00 -14.53
N ARG A 309 -13.33 -14.03 -15.40
CA ARG A 309 -13.15 -12.63 -14.98
C ARG A 309 -14.37 -12.07 -14.24
N PRO A 310 -15.63 -12.31 -14.68
CA PRO A 310 -16.80 -11.85 -13.94
C PRO A 310 -16.84 -12.39 -12.49
N LYS A 311 -16.52 -13.69 -12.27
CA LYS A 311 -16.52 -14.25 -10.91
C LYS A 311 -15.44 -13.63 -10.02
N VAL A 312 -14.26 -13.36 -10.56
CA VAL A 312 -13.19 -12.63 -9.82
C VAL A 312 -13.65 -11.20 -9.48
N MET A 313 -14.27 -10.51 -10.43
CA MET A 313 -14.82 -9.17 -10.25
C MET A 313 -15.95 -9.13 -9.19
N ASP A 314 -16.80 -10.14 -9.15
CA ASP A 314 -17.88 -10.23 -8.17
C ASP A 314 -17.34 -10.37 -6.74
N TYR A 315 -16.33 -11.23 -6.53
CA TYR A 315 -15.62 -11.32 -5.24
C TYR A 315 -14.97 -9.99 -4.88
N PHE A 316 -14.27 -9.36 -5.83
CA PHE A 316 -13.62 -8.07 -5.62
C PHE A 316 -14.63 -7.00 -5.18
N ARG A 317 -15.73 -6.83 -5.93
CA ARG A 317 -16.77 -5.83 -5.61
C ARG A 317 -17.49 -6.13 -4.29
N ALA A 318 -17.74 -7.40 -3.97
CA ALA A 318 -18.31 -7.78 -2.68
C ALA A 318 -17.36 -7.43 -1.53
N HIS A 319 -16.06 -7.68 -1.71
CA HIS A 319 -15.03 -7.34 -0.74
C HIS A 319 -14.89 -5.82 -0.57
N VAL A 320 -14.88 -5.05 -1.65
CA VAL A 320 -14.89 -3.58 -1.61
C VAL A 320 -16.05 -3.07 -0.75
N ARG A 321 -17.29 -3.57 -0.97
CA ARG A 321 -18.45 -3.16 -0.16
C ARG A 321 -18.28 -3.48 1.32
N GLY A 322 -17.78 -4.68 1.65
CA GLY A 322 -17.57 -5.08 3.03
C GLY A 322 -16.52 -4.24 3.74
N VAL A 323 -15.39 -4.01 3.09
CA VAL A 323 -14.29 -3.22 3.66
C VAL A 323 -14.67 -1.76 3.82
N THR A 324 -15.26 -1.14 2.81
CA THR A 324 -15.57 0.30 2.86
C THR A 324 -16.63 0.66 3.90
N ALA A 325 -17.53 -0.26 4.22
CA ALA A 325 -18.52 -0.09 5.29
C ALA A 325 -17.89 -0.03 6.70
N LEU A 326 -16.59 -0.38 6.83
CA LEU A 326 -15.90 -0.48 8.12
C LEU A 326 -14.79 0.57 8.29
N GLN A 327 -14.72 1.57 7.40
CA GLN A 327 -13.79 2.68 7.58
C GLN A 327 -14.16 3.48 8.82
N SER A 328 -13.17 3.78 9.68
CA SER A 328 -13.39 4.65 10.83
C SER A 328 -13.61 6.11 10.43
N GLY A 329 -14.16 6.92 11.33
CA GLY A 329 -14.28 8.37 11.13
C GLY A 329 -12.94 9.11 11.01
N GLU A 330 -11.83 8.46 11.41
CA GLU A 330 -10.47 8.99 11.22
C GLU A 330 -9.87 8.63 9.85
N GLY A 331 -10.57 7.82 9.04
CA GLY A 331 -10.15 7.40 7.71
C GLY A 331 -9.33 6.11 7.67
N LEU A 332 -8.85 5.62 8.80
CA LEU A 332 -8.12 4.35 8.90
C LEU A 332 -9.10 3.18 9.11
N TRP A 333 -8.58 1.95 8.93
CA TRP A 333 -9.28 0.73 9.30
C TRP A 333 -8.65 0.07 10.52
N HIS A 334 -9.49 -0.61 11.30
CA HIS A 334 -9.08 -1.32 12.49
C HIS A 334 -8.25 -2.56 12.18
N GLN A 335 -7.36 -2.95 13.07
CA GLN A 335 -6.51 -4.15 13.00
C GLN A 335 -7.32 -5.44 12.73
N LEU A 336 -8.47 -5.58 13.38
CA LEU A 336 -9.51 -6.54 13.05
C LEU A 336 -10.70 -5.77 12.49
N LEU A 337 -11.04 -5.98 11.22
CA LEU A 337 -11.99 -5.14 10.48
C LEU A 337 -13.37 -5.07 11.14
N ASP A 338 -13.86 -6.18 11.66
CA ASP A 338 -15.17 -6.29 12.29
C ASP A 338 -15.14 -6.07 13.83
N ARG A 339 -14.04 -5.45 14.34
CA ARG A 339 -13.84 -5.16 15.76
C ARG A 339 -13.28 -3.74 15.94
N ASN A 340 -14.19 -2.80 16.11
CA ASN A 340 -13.87 -1.37 16.25
C ASN A 340 -13.19 -0.97 17.56
N ASP A 341 -13.01 -1.89 18.48
CA ASP A 341 -12.21 -1.75 19.70
C ASP A 341 -10.72 -2.16 19.51
N SER A 342 -10.36 -2.72 18.35
CA SER A 342 -8.97 -2.93 17.99
C SER A 342 -8.33 -1.64 17.46
N TYR A 343 -7.01 -1.52 17.53
CA TYR A 343 -6.33 -0.29 17.10
C TYR A 343 -6.46 -0.04 15.58
N LEU A 344 -6.29 1.23 15.17
CA LEU A 344 -6.27 1.64 13.78
C LEU A 344 -4.90 1.33 13.14
N GLU A 345 -4.90 0.71 11.94
CA GLU A 345 -3.71 0.12 11.34
C GLU A 345 -3.39 0.77 9.99
N THR A 346 -2.14 1.22 9.82
CA THR A 346 -1.74 2.04 8.68
C THR A 346 -1.49 1.23 7.41
N SER A 347 -0.85 0.06 7.48
CA SER A 347 -0.49 -0.68 6.27
C SER A 347 -1.70 -1.23 5.53
N ALA A 348 -2.67 -1.76 6.24
CA ALA A 348 -3.93 -2.20 5.65
C ALA A 348 -4.70 -1.04 5.03
N THR A 349 -4.75 0.11 5.74
CA THR A 349 -5.38 1.32 5.22
C THR A 349 -4.75 1.75 3.90
N ALA A 350 -3.42 1.80 3.81
CA ALA A 350 -2.72 2.15 2.58
C ALA A 350 -3.02 1.16 1.44
N ILE A 351 -3.10 -0.14 1.72
CA ILE A 351 -3.50 -1.14 0.71
C ILE A 351 -4.92 -0.86 0.21
N TYR A 352 -5.87 -0.58 1.11
CA TYR A 352 -7.25 -0.29 0.70
C TYR A 352 -7.35 0.99 -0.12
N VAL A 353 -6.64 2.05 0.28
CA VAL A 353 -6.57 3.30 -0.50
C VAL A 353 -6.06 3.03 -1.91
N TYR A 354 -4.95 2.25 -2.03
CA TYR A 354 -4.46 1.83 -3.34
C TYR A 354 -5.53 1.11 -4.14
N CYS A 355 -6.12 0.04 -3.59
CA CYS A 355 -7.07 -0.80 -4.31
C CYS A 355 -8.33 -0.02 -4.74
N LEU A 356 -8.83 0.87 -3.89
CA LEU A 356 -9.99 1.72 -4.21
C LEU A 356 -9.67 2.72 -5.30
N ALA A 357 -8.56 3.46 -5.16
CA ALA A 357 -8.14 4.43 -6.17
C ALA A 357 -7.87 3.75 -7.52
N HIS A 358 -7.17 2.60 -7.51
CA HIS A 358 -6.89 1.79 -8.69
C HIS A 358 -8.19 1.32 -9.37
N ALA A 359 -9.11 0.76 -8.61
CA ALA A 359 -10.38 0.28 -9.14
C ALA A 359 -11.26 1.40 -9.72
N ILE A 360 -11.21 2.60 -9.13
CA ILE A 360 -11.85 3.80 -9.69
C ILE A 360 -11.16 4.19 -11.00
N ASN A 361 -9.84 4.28 -11.03
CA ASN A 361 -9.06 4.63 -12.21
C ASN A 361 -9.27 3.65 -13.38
N LYS A 362 -9.58 2.37 -13.07
CA LYS A 362 -9.92 1.31 -14.04
C LYS A 362 -11.42 1.26 -14.40
N GLY A 363 -12.27 2.03 -13.76
CA GLY A 363 -13.72 1.98 -13.97
C GLY A 363 -14.39 0.70 -13.44
N TRP A 364 -13.74 -0.02 -12.51
CA TRP A 364 -14.30 -1.24 -11.92
C TRP A 364 -15.34 -0.96 -10.84
N ILE A 365 -15.21 0.17 -10.16
CA ILE A 365 -16.14 0.65 -9.13
C ILE A 365 -16.47 2.13 -9.35
N ASP A 366 -17.58 2.57 -8.78
CA ASP A 366 -18.10 3.92 -8.93
C ASP A 366 -17.26 4.95 -8.18
N ALA A 367 -16.84 6.01 -8.87
CA ALA A 367 -15.99 7.06 -8.32
C ALA A 367 -16.72 7.92 -7.25
N ILE A 368 -18.02 8.15 -7.42
CA ILE A 368 -18.81 8.96 -6.48
C ILE A 368 -19.01 8.18 -5.18
N ALA A 369 -19.28 6.89 -5.27
CA ALA A 369 -19.51 6.04 -4.08
C ALA A 369 -18.24 5.79 -3.27
N TYR A 370 -17.11 5.57 -3.93
CA TYR A 370 -15.88 5.09 -3.27
C TYR A 370 -14.74 6.10 -3.22
N GLY A 371 -14.81 7.17 -4.00
CA GLY A 371 -13.81 8.22 -4.01
C GLY A 371 -13.62 8.92 -2.66
N PRO A 372 -14.71 9.29 -1.94
CA PRO A 372 -14.60 9.88 -0.61
C PRO A 372 -13.89 8.95 0.39
N VAL A 373 -14.11 7.64 0.30
CA VAL A 373 -13.43 6.62 1.14
C VAL A 373 -11.93 6.61 0.85
N ALA A 374 -11.54 6.62 -0.42
CA ALA A 374 -10.13 6.66 -0.82
C ALA A 374 -9.45 7.96 -0.38
N GLN A 375 -10.09 9.12 -0.54
CA GLN A 375 -9.56 10.41 -0.11
C GLN A 375 -9.38 10.50 1.41
N LEU A 376 -10.40 10.12 2.17
CA LEU A 376 -10.32 10.12 3.63
C LEU A 376 -9.23 9.17 4.13
N GLY A 377 -9.14 7.99 3.51
CA GLY A 377 -8.08 7.02 3.79
C GLY A 377 -6.68 7.56 3.51
N TRP A 378 -6.49 8.26 2.38
CA TRP A 378 -5.20 8.88 2.07
C TRP A 378 -4.83 9.99 3.06
N HIS A 379 -5.76 10.87 3.42
CA HIS A 379 -5.51 11.89 4.45
C HIS A 379 -5.00 11.26 5.74
N ALA A 380 -5.63 10.18 6.16
CA ALA A 380 -5.24 9.46 7.37
C ALA A 380 -3.84 8.82 7.24
N VAL A 381 -3.53 8.19 6.10
CA VAL A 381 -2.22 7.60 5.80
C VAL A 381 -1.13 8.67 5.75
N ALA A 382 -1.39 9.80 5.07
CA ALA A 382 -0.43 10.92 4.99
C ALA A 382 -0.07 11.47 6.37
N GLY A 383 -1.05 11.51 7.29
CA GLY A 383 -0.84 11.88 8.70
C GLY A 383 0.00 10.90 9.51
N LYS A 384 0.26 9.69 8.98
CA LYS A 384 1.15 8.67 9.58
C LYS A 384 2.57 8.69 9.02
N ILE A 385 2.88 9.57 8.08
CA ILE A 385 4.22 9.77 7.55
C ILE A 385 4.89 10.88 8.37
N ASN A 386 5.85 10.53 9.23
CA ASN A 386 6.55 11.50 10.06
C ASN A 386 7.55 12.36 9.24
N GLU A 387 8.22 13.30 9.90
CA GLU A 387 9.14 14.23 9.24
C GLU A 387 10.35 13.53 8.62
N GLU A 388 10.81 12.43 9.19
CA GLU A 388 11.88 11.58 8.67
C GLU A 388 11.49 10.73 7.47
N GLY A 389 10.20 10.62 7.16
CA GLY A 389 9.65 9.77 6.11
C GLY A 389 9.34 8.33 6.56
N GLN A 390 9.35 8.08 7.88
CA GLN A 390 8.95 6.80 8.43
C GLN A 390 7.42 6.68 8.49
N VAL A 391 6.91 5.46 8.34
CA VAL A 391 5.48 5.15 8.38
C VAL A 391 5.10 4.61 9.76
N GLU A 392 4.35 5.40 10.50
CA GLU A 392 3.86 5.07 11.85
C GLU A 392 2.58 4.19 11.81
N GLY A 393 2.27 3.55 12.94
CA GLY A 393 1.04 2.77 13.09
C GLY A 393 0.98 1.50 12.26
N THR A 394 2.11 1.00 11.78
CA THR A 394 2.21 -0.23 10.99
C THR A 394 2.39 -1.45 11.90
N CYS A 395 1.46 -2.40 11.80
CA CYS A 395 1.55 -3.69 12.48
C CYS A 395 2.75 -4.49 11.97
N VAL A 396 3.54 -5.05 12.88
CA VAL A 396 4.67 -5.96 12.54
C VAL A 396 4.20 -7.22 11.83
N GLY A 397 5.13 -8.04 11.33
CA GLY A 397 4.85 -9.34 10.74
C GLY A 397 3.95 -10.19 11.64
N THR A 398 2.89 -10.78 11.08
CA THR A 398 1.82 -11.42 11.85
C THR A 398 1.43 -12.73 11.18
N GLY A 399 1.52 -13.82 11.92
CA GLY A 399 1.04 -15.12 11.50
C GLY A 399 -0.47 -15.28 11.75
N MET A 400 -1.00 -16.45 11.42
CA MET A 400 -2.38 -16.84 11.68
C MET A 400 -2.53 -17.36 13.13
N ALA A 401 -3.62 -16.94 13.79
CA ALA A 401 -4.02 -17.46 15.09
C ALA A 401 -5.54 -17.59 15.21
N PHE A 402 -5.99 -18.35 16.21
CA PHE A 402 -7.41 -18.55 16.52
C PHE A 402 -7.83 -17.96 17.87
N ASP A 403 -7.00 -17.08 18.44
CA ASP A 403 -7.36 -16.30 19.62
C ASP A 403 -7.32 -14.80 19.30
N PRO A 404 -8.21 -13.99 19.91
CA PRO A 404 -8.27 -12.56 19.61
C PRO A 404 -7.05 -11.80 20.17
N ALA A 405 -6.49 -12.19 21.31
CA ALA A 405 -5.40 -11.49 21.97
C ALA A 405 -4.17 -11.42 21.07
N PHE A 406 -3.92 -12.47 20.28
CA PHE A 406 -2.84 -12.50 19.30
C PHE A 406 -2.90 -11.31 18.33
N TYR A 407 -4.09 -10.95 17.83
CA TYR A 407 -4.26 -9.83 16.90
C TYR A 407 -4.33 -8.48 17.63
N TYR A 408 -5.06 -8.40 18.75
CA TYR A 408 -5.24 -7.14 19.51
C TYR A 408 -3.92 -6.58 20.04
N TYR A 409 -2.98 -7.45 20.42
CA TYR A 409 -1.73 -7.06 21.04
C TYR A 409 -0.52 -7.13 20.09
N ARG A 410 -0.74 -7.31 18.77
CA ARG A 410 0.38 -7.17 17.83
C ARG A 410 0.95 -5.77 17.88
N PRO A 411 2.28 -5.62 18.08
CA PRO A 411 2.88 -4.30 18.17
C PRO A 411 2.86 -3.59 16.82
N VAL A 412 2.90 -2.25 16.87
CA VAL A 412 3.15 -1.38 15.72
C VAL A 412 4.56 -0.83 15.82
N ASN A 413 5.22 -0.63 14.67
CA ASN A 413 6.59 -0.15 14.65
C ASN A 413 6.91 0.54 13.32
N VAL A 414 7.70 1.62 13.35
CA VAL A 414 8.21 2.30 12.14
C VAL A 414 9.17 1.43 11.32
N TYR A 415 9.78 0.42 11.93
CA TYR A 415 10.60 -0.58 11.23
C TYR A 415 9.80 -1.77 10.71
N ALA A 416 8.46 -1.77 10.84
CA ALA A 416 7.61 -2.74 10.17
C ALA A 416 7.59 -2.43 8.67
N ALA A 417 8.27 -3.23 7.89
CA ALA A 417 8.48 -3.03 6.45
C ALA A 417 7.19 -2.95 5.62
N HIS A 418 6.10 -3.48 6.16
CA HIS A 418 4.77 -3.55 5.53
C HIS A 418 4.11 -2.19 5.25
N GLY A 419 4.56 -1.10 5.89
CA GLY A 419 3.96 0.22 5.70
C GLY A 419 4.42 0.90 4.40
N TYR A 420 5.66 0.69 3.99
CA TYR A 420 6.34 1.53 2.99
C TYR A 420 5.82 1.29 1.57
N GLY A 421 5.83 0.05 1.11
CA GLY A 421 5.32 -0.29 -0.22
C GLY A 421 3.86 0.12 -0.43
N PRO A 422 2.94 -0.25 0.46
CA PRO A 422 1.55 0.17 0.36
C PRO A 422 1.33 1.68 0.32
N VAL A 423 2.04 2.46 1.15
CA VAL A 423 1.94 3.93 1.15
C VAL A 423 2.41 4.53 -0.18
N LEU A 424 3.54 4.07 -0.71
CA LEU A 424 4.04 4.52 -2.01
C LEU A 424 3.06 4.16 -3.15
N TRP A 425 2.47 2.98 -3.09
CA TRP A 425 1.52 2.52 -4.10
C TRP A 425 0.19 3.29 -4.03
N ALA A 426 -0.33 3.49 -2.82
CA ALA A 426 -1.52 4.31 -2.58
C ALA A 426 -1.32 5.74 -3.09
N GLY A 427 -0.19 6.38 -2.78
CA GLY A 427 0.11 7.72 -3.25
C GLY A 427 0.20 7.81 -4.78
N ALA A 428 0.82 6.84 -5.43
CA ALA A 428 0.87 6.79 -6.89
C ALA A 428 -0.53 6.72 -7.52
N GLU A 429 -1.41 5.86 -7.02
CA GLU A 429 -2.78 5.75 -7.55
C GLU A 429 -3.65 6.95 -7.16
N MET A 430 -3.45 7.56 -6.00
CA MET A 430 -4.12 8.80 -5.62
C MET A 430 -3.71 9.96 -6.54
N ILE A 431 -2.42 10.10 -6.90
CA ILE A 431 -1.98 11.10 -7.89
C ILE A 431 -2.69 10.88 -9.23
N ARG A 432 -2.79 9.62 -9.67
CA ARG A 432 -3.52 9.29 -10.91
C ARG A 432 -4.99 9.65 -10.80
N LEU A 433 -5.66 9.30 -9.70
CA LEU A 433 -7.07 9.63 -9.43
C LEU A 433 -7.31 11.14 -9.47
N LEU A 434 -6.49 11.92 -8.78
CA LEU A 434 -6.60 13.36 -8.71
C LEU A 434 -6.39 14.03 -10.09
N ASN A 435 -5.51 13.46 -10.93
CA ASN A 435 -5.25 13.98 -12.27
C ASN A 435 -6.32 13.60 -13.31
N THR A 436 -7.04 12.49 -13.11
CA THR A 436 -8.01 11.96 -14.08
C THR A 436 -9.44 12.25 -13.71
N GLN A 437 -9.79 12.25 -12.44
CA GLN A 437 -11.16 12.44 -11.95
C GLN A 437 -11.42 13.83 -11.38
N HIS A 438 -10.37 14.60 -11.09
CA HIS A 438 -10.43 15.99 -10.59
C HIS A 438 -11.46 16.18 -9.47
N PRO A 439 -11.35 15.48 -8.35
CA PRO A 439 -12.33 15.54 -7.27
C PRO A 439 -12.41 16.95 -6.68
N GLN A 440 -13.62 17.41 -6.39
CA GLN A 440 -13.87 18.65 -5.66
C GLN A 440 -14.78 18.39 -4.48
N MET A 441 -14.48 19.06 -3.35
CA MET A 441 -15.28 18.99 -2.15
C MET A 441 -16.31 20.10 -2.14
N ASN A 442 -17.56 19.79 -1.80
CA ASN A 442 -18.61 20.76 -1.53
C ASN A 442 -19.34 20.39 -0.21
N ASP A 443 -20.40 21.12 0.11
CA ASP A 443 -21.15 20.96 1.36
C ASP A 443 -21.83 19.60 1.53
N SER A 444 -22.05 18.90 0.44
CA SER A 444 -22.86 17.67 0.42
C SER A 444 -22.08 16.44 0.04
N ALA A 445 -21.09 16.56 -0.88
CA ALA A 445 -20.39 15.41 -1.44
C ALA A 445 -19.07 15.82 -2.10
N VAL A 446 -18.19 14.83 -2.30
CA VAL A 446 -17.09 14.92 -3.25
C VAL A 446 -17.65 14.71 -4.65
N GLN A 447 -17.26 15.57 -5.58
CA GLN A 447 -17.63 15.47 -6.99
C GLN A 447 -16.39 15.15 -7.82
N TYR A 448 -16.53 14.30 -8.82
CA TYR A 448 -15.45 13.89 -9.72
C TYR A 448 -15.74 14.36 -11.14
N TYR A 449 -14.76 14.98 -11.78
CA TYR A 449 -14.88 15.55 -13.13
C TYR A 449 -13.87 14.91 -14.07
N GLN A 450 -14.28 14.71 -15.33
CA GLN A 450 -13.38 14.21 -16.37
C GLN A 450 -12.31 15.26 -16.75
N GLU A 451 -12.62 16.55 -16.55
CA GLU A 451 -11.73 17.67 -16.83
C GLU A 451 -11.60 18.57 -15.62
N LYS A 452 -10.41 19.15 -15.43
CA LYS A 452 -10.17 20.10 -14.35
C LYS A 452 -11.08 21.31 -14.47
N GLN A 453 -11.87 21.59 -13.47
CA GLN A 453 -12.74 22.76 -13.43
C GLN A 453 -11.92 24.03 -13.25
N LYS A 454 -12.36 25.12 -13.91
CA LYS A 454 -11.71 26.43 -13.82
C LYS A 454 -12.15 27.26 -12.62
N THR A 455 -13.15 26.81 -11.89
CA THR A 455 -13.73 27.51 -10.75
C THR A 455 -13.84 26.57 -9.54
N THR A 456 -13.66 27.14 -8.35
CA THR A 456 -13.94 26.50 -7.07
C THR A 456 -15.36 26.79 -6.57
N ALA A 457 -16.18 27.42 -7.37
CA ALA A 457 -17.59 27.70 -7.01
C ALA A 457 -18.32 26.35 -6.80
N PRO A 458 -19.27 26.30 -5.84
CA PRO A 458 -20.10 25.12 -5.62
C PRO A 458 -20.77 24.65 -6.91
N ILE A 459 -20.88 23.36 -7.11
CA ILE A 459 -21.47 22.75 -8.31
C ILE A 459 -22.98 22.96 -8.34
N PHE A 460 -23.59 22.92 -7.18
CA PHE A 460 -25.02 23.21 -7.08
C PHE A 460 -25.27 24.71 -7.27
N ALA A 461 -26.15 25.04 -8.19
CA ALA A 461 -26.60 26.41 -8.33
C ALA A 461 -27.14 26.89 -6.99
N VAL A 462 -26.49 27.91 -6.42
CA VAL A 462 -27.05 28.63 -5.27
C VAL A 462 -28.41 29.12 -5.70
N ASP A 463 -29.44 28.82 -4.96
CA ASP A 463 -30.76 29.35 -5.25
C ASP A 463 -30.66 30.89 -5.36
N LYS A 464 -31.23 31.47 -6.44
CA LYS A 464 -31.09 32.91 -6.71
C LYS A 464 -31.59 33.81 -5.60
N GLU A 465 -32.24 33.22 -4.59
CA GLU A 465 -32.73 33.94 -3.41
C GLU A 465 -31.63 34.17 -2.37
N ASP A 466 -30.58 33.32 -2.33
CA ASP A 466 -29.47 33.46 -1.37
C ASP A 466 -28.42 34.50 -1.78
N THR A 467 -28.56 35.08 -2.98
CA THR A 467 -27.62 36.10 -3.50
C THR A 467 -28.10 37.55 -3.31
N LYS A 468 -29.15 37.76 -2.50
CA LYS A 468 -29.75 39.09 -2.26
C LYS A 468 -29.47 39.67 -0.86
N GLU A 469 -28.36 39.29 -0.22
CA GLU A 469 -27.88 40.02 0.94
C GLU A 469 -26.56 40.77 0.67
#